data_0a46be9a6854a76f4c82cf4c8f653bcf
#
_entry.id   0a46be9a6854a76f4c82cf4c8f653bcf
#
_cell.length_a   1.000
_cell.length_b   1.000
_cell.length_c   1.000
_cell.angle_alpha   90.00
_cell.angle_beta   90.00
_cell.angle_gamma   90.00
#
_symmetry.space_group_name_H-M   'P 1'
#
loop_
_entity.id
_entity.type
_entity.pdbx_description
1 polymer ?
#
loop_
_entity_poly.entity_id
_entity_poly.type
_entity_poly.pdbx_seq_one_letter_code
_entity_poly.pdbx_strand_id
1 'polypeptide(L)'
;AYQLPNIGFFNDDQRNAVKGAEVYGDIKSGFVSGAGTEPIVAKSILGSRELGSYLSPNQVLNYVEAHDNYNLHDLLATLHPMESEDRIMKKVETATAMNLLMQGMAFMELGQEFGRTKLVATGENGELTHDDRERAMNSYNAPDSVNQVNWDLINERQESIDFIRQIIRLKTQTSAFSYPTYEEVYRYVFVHTAIQNSGWIVYEIQGTKEHFLVVFNVKGASFYYENAGNLEMLVT
;
A
#
# COMPACT_ATOMS: atom_id res chain seq x y z
N ALA A 1 -6.47 -10.32 -19.48
CA ALA A 1 -7.21 -11.01 -18.41
C ALA A 1 -8.39 -11.83 -18.95
N TYR A 2 -9.18 -11.34 -19.93
CA TYR A 2 -10.37 -12.03 -20.46
C TYR A 2 -10.13 -13.46 -20.99
N GLN A 3 -8.94 -13.75 -21.48
CA GLN A 3 -8.60 -15.09 -21.99
C GLN A 3 -8.03 -16.04 -20.91
N LEU A 4 -7.79 -15.53 -19.71
CA LEU A 4 -7.14 -16.23 -18.61
C LEU A 4 -7.93 -16.06 -17.31
N PRO A 5 -9.15 -16.62 -17.20
CA PRO A 5 -10.06 -16.33 -16.09
C PRO A 5 -9.55 -16.75 -14.70
N ASN A 6 -8.61 -17.71 -14.65
CA ASN A 6 -8.07 -18.26 -13.40
C ASN A 6 -6.63 -17.76 -13.10
N ILE A 7 -6.18 -16.71 -13.76
CA ILE A 7 -4.86 -16.12 -13.55
C ILE A 7 -5.02 -14.74 -12.90
N GLY A 8 -4.26 -14.51 -11.83
CA GLY A 8 -4.09 -13.19 -11.21
C GLY A 8 -3.01 -12.36 -11.92
N PHE A 9 -3.18 -11.06 -11.91
CA PHE A 9 -2.26 -10.11 -12.53
C PHE A 9 -1.85 -9.05 -11.52
N PHE A 10 -0.56 -8.75 -11.45
CA PHE A 10 -0.04 -7.64 -10.66
C PHE A 10 -0.67 -6.31 -11.09
N ASN A 11 -1.12 -5.54 -10.12
CA ASN A 11 -1.83 -4.29 -10.32
C ASN A 11 -0.87 -3.09 -10.19
N ASP A 12 -0.14 -2.80 -11.25
CA ASP A 12 0.83 -1.70 -11.28
C ASP A 12 0.16 -0.33 -11.11
N ASP A 13 -1.06 -0.15 -11.61
CA ASP A 13 -1.80 1.10 -11.45
C ASP A 13 -2.07 1.40 -9.97
N GLN A 14 -2.48 0.39 -9.19
CA GLN A 14 -2.69 0.52 -7.75
C GLN A 14 -1.37 0.78 -7.02
N ARG A 15 -0.33 -0.02 -7.31
CA ARG A 15 1.01 0.17 -6.72
C ARG A 15 1.48 1.61 -6.91
N ASN A 16 1.48 2.08 -8.14
CA ASN A 16 1.98 3.40 -8.50
C ASN A 16 1.12 4.52 -7.90
N ALA A 17 -0.20 4.33 -7.83
CA ALA A 17 -1.09 5.31 -7.22
C ALA A 17 -0.89 5.41 -5.69
N VAL A 18 -0.62 4.30 -5.01
CA VAL A 18 -0.45 4.27 -3.54
C VAL A 18 0.95 4.71 -3.14
N LYS A 19 1.99 3.97 -3.56
CA LYS A 19 3.37 4.23 -3.11
C LYS A 19 4.09 5.28 -3.96
N GLY A 20 3.82 5.29 -5.25
CA GLY A 20 4.57 6.04 -6.26
C GLY A 20 5.18 5.13 -7.31
N ALA A 21 5.66 5.71 -8.39
CA ALA A 21 6.22 5.01 -9.53
C ALA A 21 7.74 5.20 -9.61
N GLU A 22 8.40 4.18 -10.11
CA GLU A 22 9.82 4.17 -10.48
C GLU A 22 9.89 3.89 -11.98
N VAL A 23 10.24 4.90 -12.76
CA VAL A 23 10.27 4.79 -14.23
C VAL A 23 11.63 5.27 -14.74
N TYR A 24 12.46 4.35 -15.23
CA TYR A 24 13.78 4.65 -15.81
C TYR A 24 14.69 5.53 -14.94
N GLY A 25 14.68 5.28 -13.62
CA GLY A 25 15.46 6.06 -12.65
C GLY A 25 14.75 7.30 -12.08
N ASP A 26 13.64 7.73 -12.68
CA ASP A 26 12.80 8.79 -12.11
C ASP A 26 11.85 8.21 -11.04
N ILE A 27 11.85 8.82 -9.88
CA ILE A 27 10.97 8.46 -8.77
C ILE A 27 9.81 9.45 -8.71
N LYS A 28 8.59 8.93 -8.66
CA LYS A 28 7.36 9.74 -8.56
C LYS A 28 6.62 9.42 -7.27
N SER A 29 6.09 10.46 -6.63
CA SER A 29 5.25 10.34 -5.45
C SER A 29 3.92 9.64 -5.77
N GLY A 30 3.42 8.84 -4.82
CA GLY A 30 2.06 8.32 -4.79
C GLY A 30 1.23 9.00 -3.71
N PHE A 31 0.05 8.47 -3.44
CA PHE A 31 -0.90 9.01 -2.46
C PHE A 31 -0.27 9.19 -1.07
N VAL A 32 0.47 8.19 -0.56
CA VAL A 32 1.08 8.25 0.77
C VAL A 32 2.20 9.30 0.87
N SER A 33 2.67 9.80 -0.26
CA SER A 33 3.62 10.92 -0.38
C SER A 33 2.95 12.23 -0.78
N GLY A 34 1.62 12.30 -0.75
CA GLY A 34 0.84 13.51 -0.99
C GLY A 34 0.57 13.82 -2.47
N ALA A 35 0.80 12.89 -3.38
CA ALA A 35 0.40 13.05 -4.78
C ALA A 35 -1.13 12.95 -4.93
N GLY A 36 -1.68 13.68 -5.88
CA GLY A 36 -3.12 13.73 -6.17
C GLY A 36 -3.63 12.50 -6.95
N THR A 37 -3.38 11.30 -6.43
CA THR A 37 -3.74 10.03 -7.07
C THR A 37 -5.01 9.39 -6.50
N GLU A 38 -5.74 10.11 -5.66
CA GLU A 38 -6.98 9.64 -5.01
C GLU A 38 -7.99 9.03 -6.00
N PRO A 39 -8.23 9.57 -7.21
CA PRO A 39 -9.17 8.98 -8.16
C PRO A 39 -8.75 7.59 -8.65
N ILE A 40 -7.43 7.33 -8.79
CA ILE A 40 -6.92 6.01 -9.18
C ILE A 40 -7.02 5.05 -8.00
N VAL A 41 -6.67 5.50 -6.79
CA VAL A 41 -6.84 4.73 -5.56
C VAL A 41 -8.30 4.33 -5.35
N ALA A 42 -9.26 5.24 -5.58
CA ALA A 42 -10.69 4.94 -5.50
C ALA A 42 -11.12 3.80 -6.44
N LYS A 43 -10.62 3.81 -7.67
CA LYS A 43 -10.86 2.72 -8.63
C LYS A 43 -10.22 1.40 -8.16
N SER A 44 -9.08 1.47 -7.51
CA SER A 44 -8.39 0.31 -6.96
C SER A 44 -9.12 -0.27 -5.76
N ILE A 45 -9.71 0.56 -4.90
CA ILE A 45 -10.60 0.13 -3.81
C ILE A 45 -11.75 -0.71 -4.36
N LEU A 46 -12.30 -0.35 -5.51
CA LEU A 46 -13.38 -1.08 -6.21
C LEU A 46 -12.89 -2.27 -7.06
N GLY A 47 -11.67 -2.76 -6.83
CA GLY A 47 -11.11 -3.92 -7.53
C GLY A 47 -10.60 -3.61 -8.95
N SER A 48 -10.24 -2.38 -9.24
CA SER A 48 -9.50 -1.96 -10.45
C SER A 48 -10.19 -2.27 -11.79
N ARG A 49 -11.49 -2.51 -11.82
CA ARG A 49 -12.22 -2.85 -13.06
C ARG A 49 -12.04 -1.80 -14.17
N GLU A 50 -11.99 -0.53 -13.77
CA GLU A 50 -11.84 0.58 -14.71
C GLU A 50 -10.38 0.89 -15.10
N LEU A 51 -9.41 0.27 -14.42
CA LEU A 51 -7.98 0.44 -14.67
C LEU A 51 -7.43 -0.65 -15.59
N GLY A 52 -8.02 -1.86 -15.54
CA GLY A 52 -7.59 -3.01 -16.32
C GLY A 52 -8.74 -3.86 -16.83
N SER A 53 -8.41 -4.83 -17.67
CA SER A 53 -9.38 -5.74 -18.28
C SER A 53 -9.63 -6.98 -17.41
N TYR A 54 -9.95 -6.79 -16.13
CA TYR A 54 -10.20 -7.88 -15.18
C TYR A 54 -11.65 -8.38 -15.28
N LEU A 55 -11.85 -9.71 -15.22
CA LEU A 55 -13.17 -10.34 -15.21
C LEU A 55 -13.80 -10.34 -13.81
N SER A 56 -12.98 -10.40 -12.78
CA SER A 56 -13.39 -10.39 -11.38
C SER A 56 -12.31 -9.76 -10.51
N PRO A 57 -12.65 -9.29 -9.30
CA PRO A 57 -11.65 -8.82 -8.34
C PRO A 57 -10.58 -9.87 -8.01
N ASN A 58 -10.91 -11.16 -8.11
CA ASN A 58 -9.96 -12.26 -7.84
C ASN A 58 -8.83 -12.37 -8.87
N GLN A 59 -8.87 -11.61 -9.97
CA GLN A 59 -7.75 -11.50 -10.90
C GLN A 59 -6.80 -10.34 -10.54
N VAL A 60 -7.19 -9.49 -9.60
CA VAL A 60 -6.41 -8.31 -9.20
C VAL A 60 -5.49 -8.69 -8.07
N LEU A 61 -4.18 -8.64 -8.29
CA LEU A 61 -3.16 -8.82 -7.27
C LEU A 61 -2.60 -7.44 -6.88
N ASN A 62 -3.15 -6.87 -5.83
CA ASN A 62 -2.70 -5.60 -5.27
C ASN A 62 -1.38 -5.78 -4.53
N TYR A 63 -0.47 -4.83 -4.69
CA TYR A 63 0.82 -4.82 -4.01
C TYR A 63 1.41 -3.41 -3.97
N VAL A 64 2.28 -3.15 -3.04
CA VAL A 64 3.02 -1.89 -2.94
C VAL A 64 4.53 -2.11 -2.89
N GLU A 65 4.96 -3.36 -2.73
CA GLU A 65 6.35 -3.78 -2.71
C GLU A 65 6.47 -5.17 -3.34
N ALA A 66 7.57 -5.41 -4.04
CA ALA A 66 8.01 -6.70 -4.55
C ALA A 66 9.54 -6.70 -4.62
N HIS A 67 10.16 -7.82 -4.99
CA HIS A 67 11.61 -7.93 -5.10
C HIS A 67 12.26 -6.98 -6.12
N ASP A 68 11.52 -6.55 -7.14
CA ASP A 68 11.95 -5.55 -8.11
C ASP A 68 11.79 -4.12 -7.57
N ASN A 69 12.63 -3.20 -8.02
CA ASN A 69 12.66 -1.79 -7.65
C ASN A 69 13.01 -1.57 -6.16
N TYR A 70 12.82 -0.35 -5.66
CA TYR A 70 12.97 -0.07 -4.23
C TYR A 70 11.92 -0.80 -3.39
N ASN A 71 12.32 -1.23 -2.21
CA ASN A 71 11.38 -1.54 -1.17
C ASN A 71 10.51 -0.31 -0.86
N LEU A 72 9.34 -0.52 -0.29
CA LEU A 72 8.43 0.58 0.04
C LEU A 72 9.09 1.62 0.96
N HIS A 73 9.76 1.14 2.01
CA HIS A 73 10.53 1.99 2.93
C HIS A 73 11.59 2.82 2.18
N ASP A 74 12.38 2.20 1.31
CA ASP A 74 13.49 2.86 0.60
C ASP A 74 12.99 3.93 -0.36
N LEU A 75 11.90 3.67 -1.07
CA LEU A 75 11.25 4.67 -1.92
C LEU A 75 10.79 5.87 -1.10
N LEU A 76 10.09 5.62 0.01
CA LEU A 76 9.55 6.68 0.86
C LEU A 76 10.67 7.51 1.53
N ALA A 77 11.71 6.86 2.03
CA ALA A 77 12.88 7.54 2.59
C ALA A 77 13.62 8.37 1.54
N THR A 78 13.69 7.89 0.29
CA THR A 78 14.30 8.64 -0.81
C THR A 78 13.47 9.86 -1.23
N LEU A 79 12.14 9.74 -1.22
CA LEU A 79 11.23 10.84 -1.52
C LEU A 79 11.17 11.89 -0.40
N HIS A 80 11.42 11.49 0.84
CA HIS A 80 11.28 12.32 2.04
C HIS A 80 12.53 12.33 2.92
N PRO A 81 13.71 12.74 2.39
CA PRO A 81 14.99 12.60 3.08
C PRO A 81 15.10 13.45 4.38
N MET A 82 14.16 14.36 4.62
CA MET A 82 14.12 15.21 5.81
C MET A 82 13.09 14.76 6.86
N GLU A 83 12.33 13.70 6.57
CA GLU A 83 11.38 13.14 7.53
C GLU A 83 12.08 12.17 8.49
N SER A 84 11.55 12.07 9.71
CA SER A 84 12.03 11.08 10.69
C SER A 84 11.64 9.67 10.27
N GLU A 85 12.37 8.68 10.76
CA GLU A 85 12.09 7.26 10.53
C GLU A 85 10.66 6.89 10.93
N ASP A 86 10.15 7.40 12.06
CA ASP A 86 8.77 7.16 12.51
C ASP A 86 7.74 7.65 11.47
N ARG A 87 8.00 8.79 10.83
CA ARG A 87 7.09 9.31 9.79
C ARG A 87 7.15 8.48 8.52
N ILE A 88 8.33 7.99 8.14
CA ILE A 88 8.49 7.05 7.02
C ILE A 88 7.72 5.76 7.33
N MET A 89 7.89 5.20 8.53
CA MET A 89 7.17 3.99 8.93
C MET A 89 5.64 4.17 8.95
N LYS A 90 5.12 5.33 9.38
CA LYS A 90 3.68 5.62 9.28
C LYS A 90 3.17 5.65 7.84
N LYS A 91 3.98 6.07 6.88
CA LYS A 91 3.66 5.98 5.45
C LYS A 91 3.70 4.53 4.94
N VAL A 92 4.67 3.73 5.40
CA VAL A 92 4.75 2.28 5.12
C VAL A 92 3.51 1.57 5.64
N GLU A 93 3.12 1.81 6.89
CA GLU A 93 1.91 1.27 7.51
C GLU A 93 0.66 1.65 6.71
N THR A 94 0.52 2.92 6.35
CA THR A 94 -0.62 3.43 5.59
C THR A 94 -0.71 2.77 4.20
N ALA A 95 0.39 2.72 3.45
CA ALA A 95 0.43 2.08 2.13
C ALA A 95 0.10 0.59 2.21
N THR A 96 0.63 -0.09 3.23
CA THR A 96 0.37 -1.52 3.46
C THR A 96 -1.09 -1.77 3.85
N ALA A 97 -1.66 -0.94 4.74
CA ALA A 97 -3.08 -1.01 5.09
C ALA A 97 -3.98 -0.77 3.87
N MET A 98 -3.66 0.22 3.03
CA MET A 98 -4.37 0.48 1.78
C MET A 98 -4.34 -0.74 0.85
N ASN A 99 -3.16 -1.35 0.68
CA ASN A 99 -3.01 -2.57 -0.11
C ASN A 99 -3.90 -3.71 0.39
N LEU A 100 -3.94 -3.92 1.70
CA LEU A 100 -4.70 -5.01 2.33
C LEU A 100 -6.21 -4.77 2.31
N LEU A 101 -6.68 -3.53 2.46
CA LEU A 101 -8.11 -3.21 2.59
C LEU A 101 -8.83 -2.92 1.26
N MET A 102 -8.14 -2.97 0.13
CA MET A 102 -8.75 -2.91 -1.21
C MET A 102 -9.35 -4.25 -1.62
N GLN A 103 -10.33 -4.22 -2.54
CA GLN A 103 -10.89 -5.42 -3.16
C GLN A 103 -9.85 -6.12 -4.03
N GLY A 104 -9.86 -7.46 -4.01
CA GLY A 104 -8.90 -8.30 -4.71
C GLY A 104 -7.94 -9.03 -3.77
N MET A 105 -6.99 -9.74 -4.34
CA MET A 105 -5.90 -10.39 -3.61
C MET A 105 -4.88 -9.34 -3.18
N ALA A 106 -4.23 -9.58 -2.05
CA ALA A 106 -3.13 -8.74 -1.58
C ALA A 106 -1.83 -9.54 -1.53
N PHE A 107 -0.78 -8.98 -2.08
CA PHE A 107 0.58 -9.48 -1.98
C PHE A 107 1.40 -8.56 -1.05
N MET A 108 2.24 -9.15 -0.23
CA MET A 108 3.22 -8.45 0.59
C MET A 108 4.58 -9.11 0.43
N GLU A 109 5.61 -8.31 0.23
CA GLU A 109 7.01 -8.77 0.25
C GLU A 109 7.44 -9.02 1.69
N LEU A 110 8.32 -10.01 1.90
CA LEU A 110 8.86 -10.32 3.22
C LEU A 110 9.65 -9.15 3.80
N GLY A 111 9.25 -8.69 4.96
CA GLY A 111 9.88 -7.56 5.65
C GLY A 111 9.20 -6.21 5.41
N GLN A 112 8.20 -6.14 4.53
CA GLN A 112 7.43 -4.92 4.31
C GLN A 112 6.78 -4.41 5.60
N GLU A 113 6.31 -5.31 6.45
CA GLU A 113 5.63 -4.99 7.72
C GLU A 113 6.53 -4.31 8.76
N PHE A 114 7.84 -4.44 8.61
CA PHE A 114 8.82 -3.75 9.46
C PHE A 114 9.79 -2.87 8.65
N GLY A 115 9.41 -2.48 7.43
CA GLY A 115 10.16 -1.53 6.60
C GLY A 115 11.55 -2.03 6.26
N ARG A 116 11.68 -3.26 5.72
CA ARG A 116 12.93 -3.79 5.16
C ARG A 116 13.54 -2.79 4.20
N THR A 117 14.86 -2.62 4.27
CA THR A 117 15.64 -1.78 3.37
C THR A 117 16.66 -2.61 2.58
N LYS A 118 16.91 -2.20 1.34
CA LYS A 118 18.05 -2.63 0.49
C LYS A 118 19.10 -1.54 0.34
N LEU A 119 18.89 -0.38 0.96
CA LEU A 119 19.85 0.72 0.95
C LEU A 119 20.98 0.45 1.94
N VAL A 120 22.16 0.13 1.41
CA VAL A 120 23.38 -0.11 2.18
C VAL A 120 24.41 0.94 1.77
N ALA A 121 24.70 1.87 2.68
CA ALA A 121 25.65 2.94 2.44
C ALA A 121 27.08 2.40 2.35
N THR A 122 27.78 2.72 1.26
CA THR A 122 29.19 2.35 1.03
C THR A 122 30.12 3.55 0.89
N GLY A 123 29.60 4.78 1.00
CA GLY A 123 30.41 6.01 0.98
C GLY A 123 31.34 6.12 2.19
N GLU A 124 32.44 6.90 2.05
CA GLU A 124 33.49 7.00 3.05
C GLU A 124 33.03 7.49 4.43
N ASN A 125 31.98 8.30 4.47
CA ASN A 125 31.37 8.83 5.70
C ASN A 125 30.04 8.17 6.05
N GLY A 126 29.72 7.00 5.46
CA GLY A 126 28.44 6.32 5.65
C GLY A 126 27.29 6.93 4.86
N GLU A 127 27.57 7.74 3.82
CA GLU A 127 26.56 8.25 2.93
C GLU A 127 26.17 7.23 1.85
N LEU A 128 24.93 7.34 1.38
CA LEU A 128 24.42 6.56 0.25
C LEU A 128 24.95 7.15 -1.06
N THR A 129 25.73 6.37 -1.78
CA THR A 129 26.23 6.72 -3.11
C THR A 129 25.13 6.51 -4.18
N HIS A 130 25.40 6.96 -5.40
CA HIS A 130 24.52 6.67 -6.56
C HIS A 130 24.44 5.16 -6.82
N ASP A 131 25.61 4.47 -6.77
CA ASP A 131 25.67 3.02 -7.00
C ASP A 131 24.91 2.21 -5.94
N ASP A 132 24.87 2.67 -4.68
CA ASP A 132 24.07 2.04 -3.63
C ASP A 132 22.57 2.11 -3.94
N ARG A 133 22.13 3.27 -4.45
CA ARG A 133 20.72 3.48 -4.84
C ARG A 133 20.35 2.63 -6.05
N GLU A 134 21.18 2.59 -7.10
CA GLU A 134 20.96 1.74 -8.25
C GLU A 134 20.95 0.25 -7.87
N ARG A 135 21.85 -0.16 -7.00
CA ARG A 135 21.90 -1.53 -6.49
C ARG A 135 20.65 -1.91 -5.70
N ALA A 136 20.11 -1.00 -4.90
CA ALA A 136 18.86 -1.23 -4.17
C ALA A 136 17.64 -1.32 -5.10
N MET A 137 17.62 -0.51 -6.17
CA MET A 137 16.54 -0.56 -7.18
C MET A 137 16.58 -1.85 -8.01
N ASN A 138 17.77 -2.36 -8.32
CA ASN A 138 17.94 -3.52 -9.20
C ASN A 138 18.85 -4.56 -8.52
N SER A 139 18.33 -5.19 -7.48
CA SER A 139 19.11 -5.99 -6.54
C SER A 139 19.19 -7.49 -6.88
N TYR A 140 18.70 -7.93 -8.05
CA TYR A 140 18.58 -9.36 -8.40
C TYR A 140 19.92 -10.13 -8.32
N ASN A 141 21.05 -9.47 -8.53
CA ASN A 141 22.38 -10.04 -8.44
C ASN A 141 23.27 -9.33 -7.40
N ALA A 142 22.67 -8.56 -6.51
CA ALA A 142 23.36 -7.88 -5.43
C ALA A 142 23.82 -8.89 -4.34
N PRO A 143 24.86 -8.58 -3.56
CA PRO A 143 25.30 -9.44 -2.48
C PRO A 143 24.28 -9.55 -1.34
N ASP A 144 24.49 -10.54 -0.47
CA ASP A 144 23.61 -10.78 0.69
C ASP A 144 23.49 -9.56 1.59
N SER A 145 24.53 -8.74 1.71
CA SER A 145 24.49 -7.49 2.48
C SER A 145 23.37 -6.52 2.03
N VAL A 146 22.93 -6.62 0.77
CA VAL A 146 21.79 -5.86 0.21
C VAL A 146 20.47 -6.63 0.32
N ASN A 147 20.51 -7.93 -0.02
CA ASN A 147 19.32 -8.73 -0.16
C ASN A 147 18.87 -9.45 1.12
N GLN A 148 19.73 -9.59 2.12
CA GLN A 148 19.37 -10.20 3.39
C GLN A 148 18.30 -9.39 4.14
N VAL A 149 17.49 -10.10 4.91
CA VAL A 149 16.51 -9.47 5.80
C VAL A 149 17.18 -9.17 7.13
N ASN A 150 17.15 -7.92 7.55
CA ASN A 150 17.59 -7.54 8.91
C ASN A 150 16.48 -7.87 9.91
N TRP A 151 16.60 -9.02 10.58
CA TRP A 151 15.61 -9.50 11.55
C TRP A 151 15.61 -8.71 12.88
N ASP A 152 16.64 -7.92 13.16
CA ASP A 152 16.69 -7.10 14.38
C ASP A 152 15.63 -6.00 14.35
N LEU A 153 15.23 -5.54 13.16
CA LEU A 153 14.15 -4.58 12.98
C LEU A 153 12.80 -5.03 13.55
N ILE A 154 12.57 -6.33 13.70
CA ILE A 154 11.35 -6.85 14.33
C ILE A 154 11.22 -6.33 15.77
N ASN A 155 12.31 -6.31 16.52
CA ASN A 155 12.30 -5.85 17.90
C ASN A 155 12.11 -4.32 18.00
N GLU A 156 12.64 -3.59 17.03
CA GLU A 156 12.59 -2.13 16.99
C GLU A 156 11.22 -1.61 16.51
N ARG A 157 10.51 -2.40 15.68
CA ARG A 157 9.29 -1.99 14.97
C ARG A 157 8.09 -2.87 15.28
N GLN A 158 8.01 -3.36 16.51
CA GLN A 158 6.94 -4.25 16.96
C GLN A 158 5.56 -3.61 16.82
N GLU A 159 5.44 -2.29 17.04
CA GLU A 159 4.17 -1.57 16.89
C GLU A 159 3.65 -1.61 15.45
N SER A 160 4.52 -1.40 14.46
CA SER A 160 4.17 -1.50 13.04
C SER A 160 3.72 -2.91 12.66
N ILE A 161 4.45 -3.92 13.15
CA ILE A 161 4.09 -5.34 12.93
C ILE A 161 2.71 -5.64 13.54
N ASP A 162 2.45 -5.18 14.75
CA ASP A 162 1.18 -5.41 15.43
C ASP A 162 0.01 -4.69 14.74
N PHE A 163 0.24 -3.48 14.24
CA PHE A 163 -0.72 -2.76 13.41
C PHE A 163 -1.05 -3.56 12.14
N ILE A 164 -0.06 -3.96 11.36
CA ILE A 164 -0.27 -4.71 10.11
C ILE A 164 -0.92 -6.08 10.39
N ARG A 165 -0.56 -6.74 11.49
CA ARG A 165 -1.20 -7.98 11.94
C ARG A 165 -2.71 -7.79 12.19
N GLN A 166 -3.12 -6.66 12.77
CA GLN A 166 -4.54 -6.34 12.98
C GLN A 166 -5.25 -6.15 11.64
N ILE A 167 -4.65 -5.44 10.68
CA ILE A 167 -5.21 -5.25 9.33
C ILE A 167 -5.35 -6.59 8.59
N ILE A 168 -4.33 -7.46 8.67
CA ILE A 168 -4.40 -8.81 8.07
C ILE A 168 -5.54 -9.63 8.70
N ARG A 169 -5.68 -9.59 10.03
CA ARG A 169 -6.80 -10.25 10.72
C ARG A 169 -8.13 -9.73 10.22
N LEU A 170 -8.30 -8.42 10.13
CA LEU A 170 -9.51 -7.80 9.62
C LEU A 170 -9.84 -8.32 8.20
N LYS A 171 -8.89 -8.26 7.26
CA LYS A 171 -9.08 -8.75 5.90
C LYS A 171 -9.44 -10.24 5.84
N THR A 172 -8.85 -11.07 6.70
CA THR A 172 -9.01 -12.54 6.64
C THR A 172 -10.23 -13.06 7.43
N GLN A 173 -10.75 -12.29 8.36
CA GLN A 173 -11.89 -12.68 9.18
C GLN A 173 -13.25 -12.33 8.55
N THR A 174 -13.26 -11.49 7.52
CA THR A 174 -14.48 -11.10 6.81
C THR A 174 -14.29 -11.18 5.29
N SER A 175 -15.38 -11.39 4.55
CA SER A 175 -15.38 -11.30 3.08
C SER A 175 -15.52 -9.86 2.57
N ALA A 176 -15.72 -8.88 3.45
CA ALA A 176 -15.98 -7.49 3.08
C ALA A 176 -14.88 -6.86 2.21
N PHE A 177 -13.62 -7.27 2.39
CA PHE A 177 -12.46 -6.77 1.63
C PHE A 177 -12.04 -7.71 0.49
N SER A 178 -12.86 -8.72 0.13
CA SER A 178 -12.52 -9.71 -0.89
C SER A 178 -13.74 -10.29 -1.58
N TYR A 179 -14.67 -9.44 -2.01
CA TYR A 179 -15.84 -9.89 -2.77
C TYR A 179 -15.42 -10.56 -4.08
N PRO A 180 -15.96 -11.73 -4.42
CA PRO A 180 -15.53 -12.50 -5.57
C PRO A 180 -15.98 -11.94 -6.91
N THR A 181 -17.00 -11.08 -6.93
CA THR A 181 -17.60 -10.52 -8.14
C THR A 181 -17.69 -9.00 -8.11
N TYR A 182 -17.61 -8.37 -9.27
CA TYR A 182 -17.85 -6.91 -9.37
C TYR A 182 -19.30 -6.52 -9.06
N GLU A 183 -20.26 -7.43 -9.23
CA GLU A 183 -21.64 -7.18 -8.81
C GLU A 183 -21.71 -6.96 -7.30
N GLU A 184 -21.05 -7.80 -6.52
CA GLU A 184 -20.99 -7.65 -5.07
C GLU A 184 -20.19 -6.41 -4.65
N VAL A 185 -19.04 -6.16 -5.29
CA VAL A 185 -18.26 -4.94 -5.01
C VAL A 185 -19.14 -3.70 -5.19
N TYR A 186 -19.80 -3.53 -6.33
CA TYR A 186 -20.62 -2.34 -6.59
C TYR A 186 -21.93 -2.30 -5.78
N ARG A 187 -22.35 -3.41 -5.23
CA ARG A 187 -23.50 -3.48 -4.32
C ARG A 187 -23.17 -3.03 -2.91
N TYR A 188 -21.96 -3.31 -2.43
CA TYR A 188 -21.61 -3.17 -1.02
C TYR A 188 -20.49 -2.16 -0.73
N VAL A 189 -19.71 -1.75 -1.70
CA VAL A 189 -18.57 -0.85 -1.50
C VAL A 189 -18.85 0.52 -2.10
N PHE A 190 -18.80 1.56 -1.28
CA PHE A 190 -19.14 2.94 -1.66
C PHE A 190 -17.98 3.87 -1.35
N VAL A 191 -17.35 4.45 -2.36
CA VAL A 191 -16.34 5.50 -2.16
C VAL A 191 -17.06 6.84 -2.04
N HIS A 192 -17.03 7.42 -0.84
CA HIS A 192 -17.70 8.69 -0.55
C HIS A 192 -16.89 9.90 -0.97
N THR A 193 -15.57 9.83 -0.78
CA THR A 193 -14.68 10.89 -1.23
C THR A 193 -13.31 10.35 -1.61
N ALA A 194 -12.81 10.85 -2.73
CA ALA A 194 -11.46 10.64 -3.25
C ALA A 194 -11.11 11.82 -4.17
N ILE A 195 -11.26 13.04 -3.64
CA ILE A 195 -11.04 14.27 -4.40
C ILE A 195 -9.54 14.45 -4.60
N GLN A 196 -9.12 14.65 -5.84
CA GLN A 196 -7.73 14.83 -6.21
C GLN A 196 -7.07 15.96 -5.39
N ASN A 197 -5.87 15.70 -4.86
CA ASN A 197 -5.10 16.57 -3.99
C ASN A 197 -5.75 16.88 -2.62
N SER A 198 -6.80 16.17 -2.23
CA SER A 198 -7.37 16.31 -0.88
C SER A 198 -6.45 15.74 0.20
N GLY A 199 -5.75 14.65 -0.12
CA GLY A 199 -4.91 13.88 0.79
C GLY A 199 -5.70 12.95 1.70
N TRP A 200 -6.98 12.69 1.39
CA TRP A 200 -7.82 11.78 2.14
C TRP A 200 -8.82 11.06 1.23
N ILE A 201 -9.14 9.83 1.65
CA ILE A 201 -10.09 8.96 0.98
C ILE A 201 -10.99 8.37 2.06
N VAL A 202 -12.29 8.37 1.80
CA VAL A 202 -13.29 7.74 2.67
C VAL A 202 -14.11 6.79 1.84
N TYR A 203 -14.21 5.56 2.28
CA TYR A 203 -15.12 4.60 1.69
C TYR A 203 -15.78 3.73 2.76
N GLU A 204 -16.89 3.15 2.39
CA GLU A 204 -17.74 2.37 3.26
C GLU A 204 -18.02 1.02 2.63
N ILE A 205 -18.09 -0.01 3.44
CA ILE A 205 -18.52 -1.34 3.02
C ILE A 205 -19.77 -1.69 3.82
N GLN A 206 -20.91 -1.73 3.15
CA GLN A 206 -22.22 -2.08 3.74
C GLN A 206 -22.51 -3.56 3.49
N GLY A 207 -21.73 -4.43 4.10
CA GLY A 207 -21.91 -5.88 3.98
C GLY A 207 -23.20 -6.36 4.71
N THR A 208 -23.58 -7.59 4.45
CA THR A 208 -24.81 -8.19 5.03
C THR A 208 -24.71 -8.45 6.53
N LYS A 209 -23.52 -8.60 7.08
CA LYS A 209 -23.26 -8.90 8.50
C LYS A 209 -22.45 -7.83 9.20
N GLU A 210 -21.64 -7.11 8.45
CA GLU A 210 -20.65 -6.18 8.96
C GLU A 210 -20.67 -4.90 8.13
N HIS A 211 -20.41 -3.80 8.79
CA HIS A 211 -20.37 -2.48 8.18
C HIS A 211 -19.07 -1.81 8.57
N PHE A 212 -18.29 -1.40 7.58
CA PHE A 212 -16.98 -0.77 7.79
C PHE A 212 -16.97 0.62 7.18
N LEU A 213 -16.47 1.57 7.94
CA LEU A 213 -16.03 2.88 7.45
C LEU A 213 -14.51 2.91 7.47
N VAL A 214 -13.90 3.11 6.31
CA VAL A 214 -12.44 3.18 6.16
C VAL A 214 -12.03 4.58 5.74
N VAL A 215 -11.06 5.13 6.45
CA VAL A 215 -10.54 6.48 6.23
C VAL A 215 -9.04 6.43 6.10
N PHE A 216 -8.51 6.93 4.99
CA PHE A 216 -7.09 7.19 4.80
C PHE A 216 -6.85 8.69 4.73
N ASN A 217 -5.97 9.21 5.61
CA ASN A 217 -5.62 10.62 5.66
C ASN A 217 -4.08 10.77 5.73
N VAL A 218 -3.48 11.29 4.69
CA VAL A 218 -2.02 11.44 4.57
C VAL A 218 -1.52 12.87 4.78
N LYS A 219 -2.42 13.85 4.92
CA LYS A 219 -2.03 15.26 5.15
C LYS A 219 -1.91 15.65 6.61
N GLY A 220 -2.32 14.78 7.53
CA GLY A 220 -2.28 15.07 8.97
C GLY A 220 -3.23 16.19 9.43
N ALA A 221 -3.99 16.79 8.51
CA ALA A 221 -5.02 17.75 8.85
C ALA A 221 -6.28 17.02 9.33
N SER A 222 -6.89 17.51 10.40
CA SER A 222 -8.19 17.02 10.84
C SER A 222 -9.23 17.23 9.75
N PHE A 223 -10.06 16.24 9.51
CA PHE A 223 -11.25 16.38 8.68
C PHE A 223 -12.47 15.89 9.47
N TYR A 224 -13.61 16.35 9.08
CA TYR A 224 -14.88 15.96 9.67
C TYR A 224 -15.68 15.14 8.67
N TYR A 225 -16.17 13.99 9.11
CA TYR A 225 -17.07 13.14 8.33
C TYR A 225 -18.30 12.83 9.18
N GLU A 226 -19.46 13.24 8.69
CA GLU A 226 -20.73 12.98 9.37
C GLU A 226 -21.19 11.56 9.08
N ASN A 227 -21.36 10.78 10.13
CA ASN A 227 -21.87 9.43 10.06
C ASN A 227 -23.13 9.29 10.91
N ALA A 228 -24.13 8.58 10.39
CA ALA A 228 -25.42 8.42 11.04
C ALA A 228 -25.48 7.31 12.12
N GLY A 229 -24.37 6.60 12.38
CA GLY A 229 -24.34 5.44 13.28
C GLY A 229 -23.30 5.55 14.40
N ASN A 230 -23.39 4.64 15.36
CA ASN A 230 -22.33 4.43 16.34
C ASN A 230 -21.23 3.60 15.68
N LEU A 231 -20.00 4.13 15.70
CA LEU A 231 -18.81 3.45 15.18
C LEU A 231 -17.94 3.00 16.35
N GLU A 232 -17.40 1.80 16.22
CA GLU A 232 -16.31 1.30 17.05
C GLU A 232 -15.01 1.40 16.25
N MET A 233 -13.96 1.98 16.86
CA MET A 233 -12.65 2.04 16.23
C MET A 233 -11.98 0.67 16.35
N LEU A 234 -11.70 0.04 15.22
CA LEU A 234 -11.08 -1.28 15.17
C LEU A 234 -9.55 -1.19 15.08
N VAL A 235 -9.04 -0.26 14.28
CA VAL A 235 -7.60 -0.06 14.04
C VAL A 235 -7.32 1.42 13.77
N THR A 236 -6.20 1.94 14.31
CA THR A 236 -5.72 3.32 14.06
C THR A 236 -4.25 3.34 13.72
#